data_5c7bfd4582bd5220e07fba1cc05a8616
#
_entry.id   5c7bfd4582bd5220e07fba1cc05a8616
#
_cell.length_a   1.000
_cell.length_b   1.000
_cell.length_c   1.000
_cell.angle_alpha   90.00
_cell.angle_beta   90.00
_cell.angle_gamma   90.00
#
_symmetry.space_group_name_H-M   'P 1'
#
loop_
_entity.id
_entity.type
_entity.pdbx_description
1 polymer ?
#
loop_
_entity_poly.entity_id
_entity_poly.type
_entity_poly.pdbx_seq_one_letter_code
_entity_poly.pdbx_strand_id
1 'polypeptide(L)'
;MACEGILTEDILFDCDNPTTPGIEVNIMLINQSDIDDTLTTVDPTDKLLITNLALKAAKTAIILQGIKQINSASAELVKKDVSTDKWRHVFTGVALSLNKATKTALQEMSEGAKLVAVIETKSKGAANADAFHILGRKMGLELNTATWSTAENDGTFQFELSSTEGYE
;
A
#
# COMPACT_ATOMS: atom_id res chain seq x y z
N MET A 1 -27.37 16.72 -7.76
CA MET A 1 -27.64 15.28 -7.95
C MET A 1 -26.79 14.53 -6.96
N ALA A 2 -27.40 13.84 -6.01
CA ALA A 2 -26.67 12.93 -5.13
C ALA A 2 -26.27 11.70 -5.95
N CYS A 3 -24.98 11.38 -5.98
CA CYS A 3 -24.52 10.10 -6.52
C CYS A 3 -24.85 9.03 -5.49
N GLU A 4 -26.02 8.39 -5.64
CA GLU A 4 -26.34 7.22 -4.82
C GLU A 4 -25.55 6.02 -5.35
N GLY A 5 -24.67 5.50 -4.52
CA GLY A 5 -23.99 4.23 -4.77
C GLY A 5 -25.00 3.10 -4.62
N ILE A 6 -25.10 2.25 -5.63
CA ILE A 6 -25.96 1.06 -5.60
C ILE A 6 -25.03 -0.15 -5.59
N LEU A 7 -25.24 -1.07 -4.65
CA LEU A 7 -24.55 -2.35 -4.65
C LEU A 7 -25.13 -3.21 -5.78
N THR A 8 -24.28 -3.61 -6.73
CA THR A 8 -24.68 -4.37 -7.92
C THR A 8 -24.16 -5.80 -7.92
N GLU A 9 -23.17 -6.09 -7.07
CA GLU A 9 -22.52 -7.38 -7.03
C GLU A 9 -22.81 -8.10 -5.70
N ASP A 10 -22.92 -9.42 -5.77
CA ASP A 10 -23.06 -10.26 -4.59
C ASP A 10 -21.71 -10.43 -3.86
N ILE A 11 -21.76 -10.42 -2.54
CA ILE A 11 -20.58 -10.71 -1.71
C ILE A 11 -20.73 -12.15 -1.19
N LEU A 12 -20.18 -13.10 -1.92
CA LEU A 12 -20.28 -14.52 -1.62
C LEU A 12 -19.03 -15.05 -0.94
N PHE A 13 -19.22 -16.08 -0.10
CA PHE A 13 -18.11 -16.81 0.46
C PHE A 13 -17.56 -17.80 -0.56
N ASP A 14 -16.28 -17.68 -0.90
CA ASP A 14 -15.56 -18.60 -1.78
C ASP A 14 -14.89 -19.68 -0.93
N CYS A 15 -15.47 -20.89 -0.97
CA CYS A 15 -14.93 -22.06 -0.23
C CYS A 15 -13.62 -22.58 -0.84
N ASP A 16 -13.40 -22.36 -2.12
CA ASP A 16 -12.22 -22.85 -2.84
C ASP A 16 -11.01 -21.93 -2.61
N ASN A 17 -11.26 -20.64 -2.34
CA ASN A 17 -10.22 -19.64 -2.09
C ASN A 17 -10.51 -18.86 -0.79
N PRO A 18 -10.43 -19.50 0.39
CA PRO A 18 -10.70 -18.80 1.64
C PRO A 18 -9.67 -17.69 1.89
N THR A 19 -10.14 -16.58 2.46
CA THR A 19 -9.26 -15.46 2.79
C THR A 19 -8.20 -15.88 3.81
N THR A 20 -6.94 -15.61 3.51
CA THR A 20 -5.80 -15.87 4.38
C THR A 20 -5.19 -14.53 4.82
N PRO A 21 -5.11 -14.25 6.13
CA PRO A 21 -4.55 -12.99 6.62
C PRO A 21 -3.06 -12.88 6.37
N GLY A 22 -2.60 -11.67 6.11
CA GLY A 22 -1.19 -11.30 6.00
C GLY A 22 -0.75 -10.95 4.59
N ILE A 23 0.44 -10.39 4.53
CA ILE A 23 1.12 -10.02 3.28
C ILE A 23 2.40 -10.84 3.12
N GLU A 24 2.88 -10.95 1.90
CA GLU A 24 4.12 -11.65 1.59
C GLU A 24 5.35 -10.83 2.03
N VAL A 25 6.51 -11.48 1.98
CA VAL A 25 7.76 -10.96 2.55
C VAL A 25 8.30 -9.73 1.82
N ASN A 26 8.11 -9.68 0.50
CA ASN A 26 8.64 -8.61 -0.33
C ASN A 26 7.57 -7.57 -0.61
N ILE A 27 7.85 -6.34 -0.25
CA ILE A 27 7.01 -5.18 -0.52
C ILE A 27 7.79 -4.24 -1.43
N MET A 28 7.15 -3.75 -2.47
CA MET A 28 7.74 -2.74 -3.35
C MET A 28 7.26 -1.36 -2.92
N LEU A 29 8.20 -0.49 -2.59
CA LEU A 29 7.96 0.93 -2.35
C LEU A 29 8.44 1.73 -3.56
N ILE A 30 7.58 2.58 -4.08
CA ILE A 30 7.83 3.37 -5.29
C ILE A 30 7.60 4.83 -4.93
N ASN A 31 8.51 5.72 -5.29
CA ASN A 31 8.20 7.15 -5.18
C ASN A 31 7.03 7.46 -6.12
N GLN A 32 6.01 8.11 -5.61
CA GLN A 32 4.82 8.45 -6.40
C GLN A 32 5.19 9.24 -7.66
N SER A 33 6.16 10.15 -7.55
CA SER A 33 6.66 10.94 -8.68
C SER A 33 7.34 10.13 -9.78
N ASP A 34 7.75 8.91 -9.49
CA ASP A 34 8.45 8.01 -10.43
C ASP A 34 7.49 7.14 -11.24
N ILE A 35 6.20 7.18 -10.93
CA ILE A 35 5.17 6.48 -11.70
C ILE A 35 4.89 7.24 -12.99
N ASP A 36 4.78 6.50 -14.09
CA ASP A 36 4.38 7.03 -15.39
C ASP A 36 2.87 6.80 -15.60
N ASP A 37 2.09 7.86 -15.40
CA ASP A 37 0.64 7.81 -15.55
C ASP A 37 0.20 7.61 -17.00
N THR A 38 1.04 7.93 -17.97
CA THR A 38 0.71 7.79 -19.40
C THR A 38 0.85 6.36 -19.87
N LEU A 39 1.75 5.59 -19.28
CA LEU A 39 2.00 4.18 -19.59
C LEU A 39 1.34 3.22 -18.60
N THR A 40 0.86 3.74 -17.47
CA THR A 40 0.07 2.95 -16.52
C THR A 40 -1.33 2.72 -17.07
N THR A 41 -1.74 1.47 -17.17
CA THR A 41 -3.04 1.10 -17.76
C THR A 41 -3.96 0.49 -16.72
N VAL A 42 -5.23 0.86 -16.83
CA VAL A 42 -6.33 0.37 -15.99
C VAL A 42 -7.26 -0.45 -16.89
N ASP A 43 -7.88 -1.48 -16.35
CA ASP A 43 -8.85 -2.28 -17.08
C ASP A 43 -10.02 -1.39 -17.56
N PRO A 44 -10.42 -1.47 -18.82
CA PRO A 44 -11.50 -0.64 -19.35
C PRO A 44 -12.87 -0.96 -18.74
N THR A 45 -13.05 -2.17 -18.22
CA THR A 45 -14.29 -2.66 -17.63
C THR A 45 -14.27 -2.48 -16.11
N ASP A 46 -13.16 -2.81 -15.47
CA ASP A 46 -12.98 -2.65 -14.03
C ASP A 46 -11.92 -1.56 -13.74
N LYS A 47 -12.40 -0.39 -13.38
CA LYS A 47 -11.54 0.77 -13.09
C LYS A 47 -10.71 0.65 -11.81
N LEU A 48 -10.98 -0.36 -10.98
CA LEU A 48 -10.20 -0.65 -9.79
C LEU A 48 -8.99 -1.55 -10.10
N LEU A 49 -9.02 -2.24 -11.26
CA LEU A 49 -7.96 -3.14 -11.68
C LEU A 49 -6.91 -2.41 -12.51
N ILE A 50 -5.70 -2.30 -11.97
CA ILE A 50 -4.54 -1.79 -12.71
C ILE A 50 -3.87 -2.97 -13.41
N THR A 51 -3.90 -2.99 -14.73
CA THR A 51 -3.32 -4.07 -15.56
C THR A 51 -1.84 -3.90 -15.78
N ASN A 52 -1.33 -2.68 -15.72
CA ASN A 52 0.10 -2.38 -15.81
C ASN A 52 0.43 -1.13 -15.01
N LEU A 53 1.33 -1.25 -14.05
CA LEU A 53 1.91 -0.12 -13.32
C LEU A 53 3.28 0.19 -13.90
N ALA A 54 3.39 1.27 -14.65
CA ALA A 54 4.62 1.66 -15.33
C ALA A 54 5.43 2.68 -14.51
N LEU A 55 6.75 2.55 -14.56
CA LEU A 55 7.68 3.52 -13.99
C LEU A 55 8.32 4.36 -15.11
N LYS A 56 8.68 5.59 -14.79
CA LYS A 56 9.46 6.45 -15.69
C LYS A 56 10.82 5.83 -16.01
N ALA A 57 11.40 6.21 -17.13
CA ALA A 57 12.69 5.68 -17.58
C ALA A 57 13.77 5.80 -16.49
N ALA A 58 14.56 4.73 -16.32
CA ALA A 58 15.63 4.60 -15.33
C ALA A 58 15.19 4.72 -13.85
N LYS A 59 13.89 4.58 -13.57
CA LYS A 59 13.37 4.52 -12.20
C LYS A 59 13.09 3.08 -11.77
N THR A 60 13.29 2.79 -10.50
CA THR A 60 13.14 1.45 -9.93
C THR A 60 12.36 1.50 -8.62
N ALA A 61 11.68 0.41 -8.32
CA ALA A 61 11.07 0.22 -7.01
C ALA A 61 12.13 -0.12 -5.95
N ILE A 62 11.91 0.33 -4.74
CA ILE A 62 12.69 -0.02 -3.56
C ILE A 62 12.05 -1.24 -2.92
N ILE A 63 12.82 -2.27 -2.65
CA ILE A 63 12.32 -3.48 -2.01
C ILE A 63 12.50 -3.37 -0.50
N LEU A 64 11.38 -3.43 0.21
CA LEU A 64 11.37 -3.66 1.66
C LEU A 64 11.18 -5.15 1.90
N GLN A 65 12.19 -5.81 2.42
CA GLN A 65 12.10 -7.20 2.86
C GLN A 65 11.70 -7.25 4.32
N GLY A 66 10.60 -7.93 4.59
CA GLY A 66 10.17 -8.26 5.94
C GLY A 66 10.46 -9.71 6.30
N ILE A 67 10.10 -10.09 7.50
CA ILE A 67 9.89 -11.48 7.87
C ILE A 67 8.39 -11.74 7.99
N LYS A 68 8.04 -13.01 7.95
CA LYS A 68 6.66 -13.47 7.93
C LYS A 68 5.81 -12.80 9.02
N GLN A 69 4.71 -12.17 8.63
CA GLN A 69 3.68 -11.58 9.51
C GLN A 69 4.07 -10.35 10.34
N ILE A 70 5.17 -9.68 10.01
CA ILE A 70 5.56 -8.44 10.71
C ILE A 70 4.93 -7.21 10.05
N ASN A 71 4.90 -7.18 8.71
CA ASN A 71 4.33 -6.06 7.98
C ASN A 71 2.80 -6.23 7.84
N SER A 72 2.08 -5.13 7.84
CA SER A 72 0.63 -5.13 7.66
C SER A 72 0.18 -3.97 6.76
N ALA A 73 -0.98 -4.14 6.16
CA ALA A 73 -1.63 -3.12 5.36
C ALA A 73 -3.12 -3.11 5.65
N SER A 74 -3.72 -1.94 5.64
CA SER A 74 -5.16 -1.75 5.82
C SER A 74 -5.68 -0.62 4.95
N ALA A 75 -6.96 -0.68 4.66
CA ALA A 75 -7.72 0.40 4.05
C ALA A 75 -8.91 0.71 4.96
N GLU A 76 -9.07 1.97 5.34
CA GLU A 76 -10.10 2.44 6.25
C GLU A 76 -11.01 3.45 5.54
N LEU A 77 -12.32 3.28 5.68
CA LEU A 77 -13.28 4.26 5.16
C LEU A 77 -13.34 5.47 6.09
N VAL A 78 -13.04 6.64 5.54
CA VAL A 78 -13.14 7.91 6.25
C VAL A 78 -14.41 8.63 5.82
N LYS A 79 -15.35 8.79 6.75
CA LYS A 79 -16.58 9.55 6.52
C LYS A 79 -16.30 11.05 6.55
N LYS A 80 -16.88 11.76 5.60
CA LYS A 80 -16.76 13.22 5.48
C LYS A 80 -18.13 13.89 5.51
N ASP A 81 -18.25 14.96 6.28
CA ASP A 81 -19.54 15.68 6.42
C ASP A 81 -19.96 16.47 5.16
N VAL A 82 -18.99 16.83 4.32
CA VAL A 82 -19.23 17.77 3.20
C VAL A 82 -18.92 17.17 1.83
N SER A 83 -18.32 15.99 1.77
CA SER A 83 -17.93 15.33 0.50
C SER A 83 -18.21 13.83 0.57
N THR A 84 -18.06 13.15 -0.58
CA THR A 84 -18.14 11.70 -0.66
C THR A 84 -17.14 11.04 0.29
N ASP A 85 -17.55 10.01 0.98
CA ASP A 85 -16.68 9.18 1.80
C ASP A 85 -15.56 8.61 0.93
N LYS A 86 -14.37 8.52 1.47
CA LYS A 86 -13.17 8.04 0.77
C LYS A 86 -12.33 7.16 1.68
N TRP A 87 -11.40 6.45 1.07
CA TRP A 87 -10.51 5.55 1.77
C TRP A 87 -9.25 6.25 2.26
N ARG A 88 -8.69 5.75 3.34
CA ARG A 88 -7.35 6.00 3.84
C ARG A 88 -6.59 4.69 3.79
N HIS A 89 -5.45 4.68 3.14
CA HIS A 89 -4.55 3.54 3.11
C HIS A 89 -3.48 3.68 4.19
N VAL A 90 -3.23 2.60 4.91
CA VAL A 90 -2.21 2.53 5.95
C VAL A 90 -1.33 1.31 5.69
N PHE A 91 -0.03 1.50 5.73
CA PHE A 91 0.96 0.45 5.64
C PHE A 91 1.90 0.54 6.84
N THR A 92 2.00 -0.54 7.62
CA THR A 92 2.96 -0.64 8.74
C THR A 92 4.08 -1.56 8.32
N GLY A 93 5.30 -1.04 8.36
CA GLY A 93 6.50 -1.73 7.97
C GLY A 93 7.53 -1.82 9.10
N VAL A 94 8.37 -2.84 9.03
CA VAL A 94 9.48 -3.03 9.95
C VAL A 94 10.77 -3.14 9.15
N ALA A 95 11.72 -2.26 9.42
CA ALA A 95 13.06 -2.34 8.86
C ALA A 95 13.94 -3.20 9.78
N LEU A 96 14.31 -4.37 9.29
CA LEU A 96 15.08 -5.39 10.04
C LEU A 96 16.58 -5.09 10.11
N SER A 97 17.06 -4.16 9.29
CA SER A 97 18.47 -3.76 9.25
C SER A 97 18.60 -2.28 9.55
N LEU A 98 19.51 -1.92 10.43
CA LEU A 98 19.82 -0.54 10.81
C LEU A 98 21.11 -0.03 10.15
N ASN A 99 21.41 -0.50 8.96
CA ASN A 99 22.56 -0.03 8.20
C ASN A 99 22.38 1.43 7.71
N LYS A 100 23.44 1.98 7.14
CA LYS A 100 23.42 3.36 6.65
C LYS A 100 22.34 3.59 5.60
N ALA A 101 22.13 2.64 4.68
CA ALA A 101 21.13 2.76 3.61
C ALA A 101 19.71 2.83 4.17
N THR A 102 19.37 1.97 5.15
CA THR A 102 18.07 2.00 5.83
C THR A 102 17.83 3.33 6.55
N LYS A 103 18.86 3.84 7.27
CA LYS A 103 18.75 5.12 7.97
C LYS A 103 18.56 6.30 7.00
N THR A 104 19.25 6.28 5.86
CA THR A 104 19.06 7.28 4.79
C THR A 104 17.64 7.21 4.23
N ALA A 105 17.13 6.03 3.90
CA ALA A 105 15.77 5.86 3.40
C ALA A 105 14.70 6.35 4.40
N LEU A 106 14.87 6.06 5.68
CA LEU A 106 13.98 6.56 6.73
C LEU A 106 14.06 8.08 6.89
N GLN A 107 15.23 8.67 6.73
CA GLN A 107 15.40 10.12 6.73
C GLN A 107 14.67 10.76 5.53
N GLU A 108 14.85 10.21 4.34
CA GLU A 108 14.16 10.68 3.12
C GLU A 108 12.63 10.58 3.26
N MET A 109 12.12 9.50 3.87
CA MET A 109 10.69 9.38 4.21
C MET A 109 10.24 10.47 5.17
N SER A 110 11.06 10.82 6.18
CA SER A 110 10.74 11.88 7.15
C SER A 110 10.75 13.29 6.55
N GLU A 111 11.43 13.48 5.44
CA GLU A 111 11.49 14.75 4.69
C GLU A 111 10.28 14.95 3.76
N GLY A 112 9.29 14.04 3.81
CA GLY A 112 8.03 14.18 3.08
C GLY A 112 8.00 13.44 1.75
N ALA A 113 8.76 12.37 1.60
CA ALA A 113 8.66 11.50 0.43
C ALA A 113 7.26 10.89 0.35
N LYS A 114 6.63 10.99 -0.82
CA LYS A 114 5.36 10.35 -1.13
C LYS A 114 5.61 9.02 -1.81
N LEU A 115 5.12 7.96 -1.20
CA LEU A 115 5.36 6.60 -1.63
C LEU A 115 4.08 5.92 -2.10
N VAL A 116 4.24 4.98 -2.98
CA VAL A 116 3.20 4.00 -3.35
C VAL A 116 3.73 2.64 -2.94
N ALA A 117 2.95 1.91 -2.16
CA ALA A 117 3.31 0.56 -1.75
C ALA A 117 2.55 -0.46 -2.60
N VAL A 118 3.28 -1.37 -3.22
CA VAL A 118 2.71 -2.55 -3.88
C VAL A 118 3.00 -3.75 -3.00
N ILE A 119 1.94 -4.35 -2.50
CA ILE A 119 1.99 -5.49 -1.59
C ILE A 119 1.40 -6.72 -2.27
N GLU A 120 1.95 -7.87 -1.99
CA GLU A 120 1.37 -9.16 -2.36
C GLU A 120 0.68 -9.74 -1.12
N THR A 121 -0.62 -10.01 -1.22
CA THR A 121 -1.40 -10.62 -0.13
C THR A 121 -1.31 -12.13 -0.19
N LYS A 122 -1.56 -12.78 0.94
CA LYS A 122 -1.68 -14.23 0.99
C LYS A 122 -3.01 -14.74 0.45
N SER A 123 -4.03 -13.89 0.50
CA SER A 123 -5.32 -14.14 -0.14
C SER A 123 -5.21 -13.71 -1.60
N LYS A 124 -4.99 -14.66 -2.50
CA LYS A 124 -4.64 -14.37 -3.91
C LYS A 124 -5.81 -14.50 -4.87
N GLY A 125 -6.98 -14.90 -4.40
CA GLY A 125 -8.13 -15.17 -5.25
C GLY A 125 -7.91 -16.35 -6.22
N ALA A 126 -8.86 -16.57 -7.11
CA ALA A 126 -8.76 -17.60 -8.13
C ALA A 126 -7.62 -17.28 -9.11
N ALA A 127 -6.77 -18.26 -9.38
CA ALA A 127 -5.62 -18.13 -10.29
C ALA A 127 -4.66 -16.95 -9.95
N ASN A 128 -4.60 -16.51 -8.70
CA ASN A 128 -3.84 -15.35 -8.21
C ASN A 128 -4.27 -14.02 -8.81
N ALA A 129 -5.51 -13.86 -9.24
CA ALA A 129 -6.01 -12.63 -9.85
C ALA A 129 -5.94 -11.42 -8.92
N ASP A 130 -6.12 -11.64 -7.61
CA ASP A 130 -6.17 -10.60 -6.58
C ASP A 130 -4.92 -10.59 -5.68
N ALA A 131 -3.79 -11.08 -6.19
CA ALA A 131 -2.58 -11.23 -5.41
C ALA A 131 -1.95 -9.89 -4.98
N PHE A 132 -2.02 -8.88 -5.83
CA PHE A 132 -1.33 -7.61 -5.62
C PHE A 132 -2.31 -6.48 -5.31
N HIS A 133 -1.98 -5.69 -4.29
CA HIS A 133 -2.71 -4.48 -3.94
C HIS A 133 -1.76 -3.28 -3.98
N ILE A 134 -2.29 -2.16 -4.47
CA ILE A 134 -1.54 -0.90 -4.59
C ILE A 134 -2.14 0.09 -3.59
N LEU A 135 -1.31 0.59 -2.69
CA LEU A 135 -1.69 1.55 -1.67
C LEU A 135 -1.08 2.91 -1.95
N GLY A 136 -1.84 3.99 -1.72
CA GLY A 136 -1.34 5.35 -1.88
C GLY A 136 -1.19 5.79 -3.33
N ARG A 137 -1.95 5.22 -4.28
CA ARG A 137 -1.78 5.53 -5.71
C ARG A 137 -2.09 6.98 -6.06
N LYS A 138 -3.10 7.58 -5.45
CA LYS A 138 -3.56 8.95 -5.79
C LYS A 138 -2.80 10.01 -5.03
N MET A 139 -2.73 9.90 -3.72
CA MET A 139 -2.17 10.95 -2.85
C MET A 139 -0.76 10.65 -2.36
N GLY A 140 -0.32 9.43 -2.48
CA GLY A 140 0.91 8.95 -1.87
C GLY A 140 0.73 8.59 -0.40
N LEU A 141 1.57 7.69 0.07
CA LEU A 141 1.73 7.38 1.48
C LEU A 141 2.86 8.24 2.03
N GLU A 142 2.62 8.93 3.12
CA GLU A 142 3.60 9.72 3.86
C GLU A 142 3.91 9.06 5.19
N LEU A 143 5.10 9.31 5.73
CA LEU A 143 5.50 8.81 7.03
C LEU A 143 4.64 9.45 8.12
N ASN A 144 3.84 8.64 8.81
CA ASN A 144 2.99 9.07 9.92
C ASN A 144 3.69 8.91 11.26
N THR A 145 4.23 7.73 11.51
CA THR A 145 5.00 7.44 12.72
C THR A 145 6.23 6.61 12.41
N ALA A 146 7.28 6.81 13.19
CA ALA A 146 8.47 6.01 13.12
C ALA A 146 9.08 5.89 14.52
N THR A 147 9.33 4.67 14.96
CA THR A 147 9.88 4.38 16.29
C THR A 147 11.02 3.38 16.22
N TRP A 148 12.04 3.64 17.02
CA TRP A 148 13.14 2.72 17.25
C TRP A 148 13.41 2.62 18.75
N SER A 149 13.59 1.41 19.22
CA SER A 149 13.95 1.14 20.62
C SER A 149 14.94 0.01 20.69
N THR A 150 15.94 0.11 21.55
CA THR A 150 16.89 -0.97 21.82
C THR A 150 16.32 -2.03 22.77
N ALA A 151 15.24 -1.69 23.51
CA ALA A 151 14.62 -2.55 24.51
C ALA A 151 13.32 -3.21 23.99
N GLU A 152 12.74 -2.64 22.96
CA GLU A 152 11.46 -3.08 22.40
C GLU A 152 11.65 -3.42 20.93
N ASN A 153 10.70 -4.20 20.36
CA ASN A 153 10.68 -4.55 18.94
C ASN A 153 11.97 -5.22 18.43
N ASP A 154 12.64 -5.98 19.29
CA ASP A 154 13.88 -6.68 18.95
C ASP A 154 14.99 -5.75 18.37
N GLY A 155 14.96 -4.46 18.74
CA GLY A 155 15.89 -3.45 18.23
C GLY A 155 15.66 -3.03 16.78
N THR A 156 14.54 -3.40 16.19
CA THR A 156 14.16 -3.03 14.82
C THR A 156 13.53 -1.64 14.75
N PHE A 157 13.46 -1.08 13.55
CA PHE A 157 12.79 0.18 13.29
C PHE A 157 11.38 -0.08 12.76
N GLN A 158 10.36 0.35 13.50
CA GLN A 158 8.97 0.28 13.04
C GLN A 158 8.53 1.62 12.48
N PHE A 159 7.79 1.60 11.39
CA PHE A 159 7.25 2.80 10.77
C PHE A 159 5.86 2.56 10.19
N GLU A 160 5.08 3.60 10.16
CA GLU A 160 3.75 3.61 9.56
C GLU A 160 3.72 4.66 8.45
N LEU A 161 3.30 4.23 7.27
CA LEU A 161 3.00 5.09 6.15
C LEU A 161 1.48 5.18 6.01
N SER A 162 0.96 6.38 5.83
CA SER A 162 -0.48 6.55 5.59
C SER A 162 -0.76 7.57 4.51
N SER A 163 -1.84 7.35 3.75
CA SER A 163 -2.34 8.37 2.84
C SER A 163 -3.09 9.46 3.63
N THR A 164 -3.18 10.64 3.05
CA THR A 164 -4.01 11.72 3.61
C THR A 164 -5.46 11.23 3.72
N GLU A 165 -6.08 11.48 4.87
CA GLU A 165 -7.43 11.01 5.17
C GLU A 165 -8.45 11.36 4.07
N GLY A 166 -9.12 10.33 3.56
CA GLY A 166 -10.23 10.46 2.64
C GLY A 166 -9.87 10.99 1.26
N TYR A 167 -8.76 10.60 0.69
CA TYR A 167 -8.35 11.02 -0.66
C TYR A 167 -7.93 9.88 -1.61
N GLU A 168 -7.95 8.63 -1.14
CA GLU A 168 -7.69 7.45 -1.99
C GLU A 168 -8.96 6.91 -2.67
#